data_5333d8fc2ed3962d6df5961a163c93bc
#
_entry.id   5333d8fc2ed3962d6df5961a163c93bc
#
_cell.length_a   1.000
_cell.length_b   1.000
_cell.length_c   1.000
_cell.angle_alpha   90.00
_cell.angle_beta   90.00
_cell.angle_gamma   90.00
#
_symmetry.space_group_name_H-M   'P 1'
#
loop_
_entity.id
_entity.type
_entity.pdbx_description
1 polymer ?
#
loop_
_entity_poly.entity_id
_entity_poly.type
_entity_poly.pdbx_seq_one_letter_code
_entity_poly.pdbx_strand_id
1 'polypeptide(L)'
;MRLRIAGLQHCRIAGLSAALVLQIAVVSSETVDRVLAVVAGQLIMMSDVTAVRDLGIIEPASGGDPVGSVLARLIDRELMLAEVDRYAPPEPDPADIDREVAAVRARFPSQKAFDDVLAISGIDVTHVREIERQNLRLRAYLDQRFTVPDNDAQRRQSLVDDWVAGLRRRAPVLNLYKP
;
A
#
# COMPACT_ATOMS: atom_id res chain seq x y z
N MET A 1 -10.63 -58.67 -77.77
CA MET A 1 -9.36 -59.38 -77.47
C MET A 1 -8.68 -58.66 -76.35
N ARG A 2 -8.33 -59.35 -75.28
CA ARG A 2 -7.48 -59.00 -74.13
C ARG A 2 -8.04 -57.95 -73.13
N LEU A 3 -8.60 -58.44 -72.06
CA LEU A 3 -8.21 -58.45 -70.64
C LEU A 3 -7.04 -57.56 -70.20
N ARG A 4 -7.24 -56.74 -69.21
CA ARG A 4 -6.34 -56.70 -68.05
C ARG A 4 -7.00 -56.05 -66.83
N ILE A 5 -6.80 -56.79 -65.80
CA ILE A 5 -7.22 -56.64 -64.42
C ILE A 5 -6.27 -55.67 -63.68
N ALA A 6 -6.77 -55.18 -62.62
CA ALA A 6 -6.09 -54.85 -61.34
C ALA A 6 -5.79 -53.39 -61.05
N GLY A 7 -6.19 -53.03 -59.89
CA GLY A 7 -5.74 -51.88 -59.14
C GLY A 7 -6.57 -51.61 -57.91
N LEU A 8 -6.53 -52.53 -56.90
CA LEU A 8 -6.93 -52.20 -55.56
C LEU A 8 -6.06 -51.05 -55.06
N GLN A 9 -6.64 -49.92 -54.78
CA GLN A 9 -5.96 -48.87 -54.00
C GLN A 9 -6.56 -48.77 -52.60
N HIS A 10 -5.69 -49.00 -51.65
CA HIS A 10 -5.87 -48.97 -50.21
C HIS A 10 -6.40 -47.67 -49.72
N CYS A 11 -7.56 -47.74 -49.04
CA CYS A 11 -8.11 -46.66 -48.24
C CYS A 11 -7.20 -46.45 -46.99
N ARG A 12 -6.37 -45.39 -47.01
CA ARG A 12 -5.66 -44.97 -45.82
C ARG A 12 -6.56 -44.09 -44.99
N ILE A 13 -7.06 -44.65 -43.92
CA ILE A 13 -7.78 -43.92 -42.85
C ILE A 13 -6.69 -43.09 -42.11
N ALA A 14 -6.65 -41.80 -42.40
CA ALA A 14 -5.86 -40.87 -41.61
C ALA A 14 -6.59 -40.59 -40.30
N GLY A 15 -6.05 -41.14 -39.20
CA GLY A 15 -6.55 -40.88 -37.86
C GLY A 15 -6.30 -39.42 -37.46
N LEU A 16 -7.39 -38.69 -37.32
CA LEU A 16 -7.37 -37.32 -36.76
C LEU A 16 -7.28 -37.44 -35.24
N SER A 17 -6.07 -37.38 -34.70
CA SER A 17 -5.85 -37.25 -33.24
C SER A 17 -6.18 -35.82 -32.85
N ALA A 18 -7.41 -35.60 -32.35
CA ALA A 18 -7.77 -34.33 -31.71
C ALA A 18 -7.08 -34.22 -30.35
N ALA A 19 -5.97 -33.49 -30.30
CA ALA A 19 -5.34 -33.08 -29.06
C ALA A 19 -6.25 -32.06 -28.37
N LEU A 20 -6.97 -32.48 -27.36
CA LEU A 20 -7.78 -31.65 -26.47
C LEU A 20 -6.76 -30.88 -25.57
N VAL A 21 -6.40 -29.65 -25.96
CA VAL A 21 -5.61 -28.74 -25.12
C VAL A 21 -6.53 -28.25 -23.98
N LEU A 22 -6.37 -28.83 -22.80
CA LEU A 22 -7.02 -28.38 -21.59
C LEU A 22 -6.39 -27.03 -21.19
N GLN A 23 -7.03 -25.93 -21.55
CA GLN A 23 -6.65 -24.61 -21.07
C GLN A 23 -7.02 -24.50 -19.59
N ILE A 24 -6.02 -24.63 -18.71
CA ILE A 24 -6.17 -24.32 -17.31
C ILE A 24 -6.22 -22.78 -17.22
N ALA A 25 -7.42 -22.23 -17.10
CA ALA A 25 -7.60 -20.83 -16.74
C ALA A 25 -7.00 -20.66 -15.34
N VAL A 26 -5.87 -19.98 -15.25
CA VAL A 26 -5.34 -19.48 -13.97
C VAL A 26 -6.33 -18.42 -13.51
N VAL A 27 -7.24 -18.82 -12.62
CA VAL A 27 -8.08 -17.87 -11.90
C VAL A 27 -7.14 -17.10 -10.98
N SER A 28 -6.73 -15.90 -11.40
CA SER A 28 -6.11 -14.95 -10.48
C SER A 28 -7.12 -14.68 -9.38
N SER A 29 -6.86 -15.16 -8.18
CA SER A 29 -7.66 -14.81 -7.02
C SER A 29 -7.41 -13.30 -6.79
N GLU A 30 -8.37 -12.50 -7.20
CA GLU A 30 -8.39 -11.08 -6.87
C GLU A 30 -8.54 -11.00 -5.35
N THR A 31 -7.48 -10.61 -4.68
CA THR A 31 -7.52 -10.44 -3.22
C THR A 31 -8.36 -9.21 -2.95
N VAL A 32 -9.60 -9.42 -2.50
CA VAL A 32 -10.47 -8.34 -2.03
C VAL A 32 -9.82 -7.75 -0.78
N ASP A 33 -9.36 -6.51 -0.88
CA ASP A 33 -8.74 -5.82 0.25
C ASP A 33 -9.79 -5.48 1.32
N ARG A 34 -9.41 -5.58 2.57
CA ARG A 34 -10.33 -5.39 3.71
C ARG A 34 -10.24 -3.97 4.25
N VAL A 35 -11.37 -3.27 4.30
CA VAL A 35 -11.47 -1.98 5.00
C VAL A 35 -11.32 -2.20 6.51
N LEU A 36 -10.37 -1.52 7.12
CA LEU A 36 -10.10 -1.58 8.56
C LEU A 36 -10.65 -0.37 9.31
N ALA A 37 -10.64 0.81 8.68
CA ALA A 37 -11.24 2.01 9.27
C ALA A 37 -11.73 2.98 8.19
N VAL A 38 -12.61 3.89 8.60
CA VAL A 38 -13.00 5.07 7.83
C VAL A 38 -12.73 6.30 8.69
N VAL A 39 -11.93 7.23 8.20
CA VAL A 39 -11.47 8.41 8.94
C VAL A 39 -11.70 9.66 8.09
N ALA A 40 -12.55 10.57 8.54
CA ALA A 40 -12.88 11.80 7.80
C ALA A 40 -13.27 11.55 6.32
N GLY A 41 -13.89 10.39 6.02
CA GLY A 41 -14.29 9.98 4.67
C GLY A 41 -13.23 9.20 3.88
N GLN A 42 -12.00 9.08 4.39
CA GLN A 42 -10.94 8.26 3.80
C GLN A 42 -10.99 6.83 4.33
N LEU A 43 -10.74 5.86 3.45
CA LEU A 43 -10.68 4.45 3.80
C LEU A 43 -9.24 4.08 4.17
N ILE A 44 -9.07 3.32 5.25
CA ILE A 44 -7.81 2.65 5.58
C ILE A 44 -8.00 1.16 5.34
N MET A 45 -7.20 0.60 4.44
CA MET A 45 -7.28 -0.79 4.03
C MET A 45 -6.23 -1.65 4.73
N MET A 46 -6.38 -2.97 4.67
CA MET A 46 -5.36 -3.89 5.18
C MET A 46 -4.04 -3.75 4.42
N SER A 47 -4.10 -3.51 3.10
CA SER A 47 -2.92 -3.24 2.26
C SER A 47 -2.15 -2.02 2.75
N ASP A 48 -2.82 -0.94 3.16
CA ASP A 48 -2.17 0.27 3.69
C ASP A 48 -1.38 -0.04 4.96
N VAL A 49 -2.00 -0.78 5.90
CA VAL A 49 -1.35 -1.21 7.15
C VAL A 49 -0.14 -2.09 6.86
N THR A 50 -0.28 -3.05 5.94
CA THR A 50 0.79 -3.96 5.56
C THR A 50 1.94 -3.19 4.90
N ALA A 51 1.62 -2.31 3.96
CA ALA A 51 2.59 -1.52 3.23
C ALA A 51 3.44 -0.63 4.16
N VAL A 52 2.82 0.19 5.01
CA VAL A 52 3.58 1.10 5.89
C VAL A 52 4.40 0.37 6.94
N ARG A 53 3.94 -0.81 7.40
CA ARG A 53 4.68 -1.67 8.31
C ARG A 53 5.88 -2.30 7.61
N ASP A 54 5.68 -2.94 6.48
CA ASP A 54 6.69 -3.74 5.80
C ASP A 54 7.75 -2.85 5.09
N LEU A 55 7.38 -1.62 4.74
CA LEU A 55 8.31 -0.58 4.30
C LEU A 55 9.07 0.09 5.47
N GLY A 56 8.73 -0.24 6.72
CA GLY A 56 9.33 0.39 7.90
C GLY A 56 9.00 1.88 8.02
N ILE A 57 7.88 2.33 7.46
CA ILE A 57 7.42 3.73 7.57
C ILE A 57 6.76 3.93 8.95
N ILE A 58 5.97 2.95 9.39
CA ILE A 58 5.35 2.93 10.71
C ILE A 58 5.73 1.61 11.39
N GLU A 59 6.47 1.70 12.49
CA GLU A 59 6.81 0.53 13.30
C GLU A 59 5.64 0.15 14.21
N PRO A 60 5.28 -1.14 14.33
CA PRO A 60 4.28 -1.57 15.31
C PRO A 60 4.79 -1.34 16.74
N ALA A 61 3.85 -1.11 17.66
CA ALA A 61 4.21 -1.06 19.08
C ALA A 61 4.69 -2.43 19.57
N SER A 62 5.61 -2.43 20.54
CA SER A 62 6.14 -3.65 21.13
C SER A 62 5.06 -4.40 21.90
N GLY A 63 4.80 -5.66 21.52
CA GLY A 63 3.83 -6.54 22.17
C GLY A 63 2.38 -6.33 21.69
N GLY A 64 1.56 -7.36 21.83
CA GLY A 64 0.14 -7.32 21.51
C GLY A 64 -0.19 -7.47 20.02
N ASP A 65 -1.06 -6.61 19.53
CA ASP A 65 -1.59 -6.63 18.16
C ASP A 65 -0.82 -5.66 17.24
N PRO A 66 0.09 -6.14 16.37
CA PRO A 66 0.87 -5.28 15.49
C PRO A 66 0.01 -4.57 14.43
N VAL A 67 -1.05 -5.23 13.94
CA VAL A 67 -1.97 -4.63 12.96
C VAL A 67 -2.75 -3.50 13.59
N GLY A 68 -3.35 -3.74 14.75
CA GLY A 68 -4.10 -2.71 15.47
C GLY A 68 -3.24 -1.52 15.88
N SER A 69 -1.98 -1.74 16.27
CA SER A 69 -1.07 -0.66 16.65
C SER A 69 -0.68 0.22 15.45
N VAL A 70 -0.41 -0.35 14.28
CA VAL A 70 -0.14 0.40 13.04
C VAL A 70 -1.39 1.11 12.56
N LEU A 71 -2.56 0.44 12.60
CA LEU A 71 -3.84 1.03 12.24
C LEU A 71 -4.15 2.27 13.10
N ALA A 72 -3.92 2.21 14.40
CA ALA A 72 -4.14 3.35 15.29
C ALA A 72 -3.31 4.58 14.88
N ARG A 73 -2.05 4.37 14.46
CA ARG A 73 -1.18 5.44 13.95
C ARG A 73 -1.62 5.96 12.58
N LEU A 74 -2.11 5.08 11.70
CA LEU A 74 -2.69 5.51 10.43
C LEU A 74 -3.96 6.33 10.63
N ILE A 75 -4.82 5.96 11.58
CA ILE A 75 -6.00 6.76 11.95
C ILE A 75 -5.56 8.17 12.38
N ASP A 76 -4.58 8.28 13.26
CA ASP A 76 -4.05 9.59 13.69
C ASP A 76 -3.49 10.39 12.52
N ARG A 77 -2.73 9.71 11.65
CA ARG A 77 -2.15 10.33 10.48
C ARG A 77 -3.23 10.88 9.54
N GLU A 78 -4.29 10.13 9.27
CA GLU A 78 -5.39 10.59 8.41
C GLU A 78 -6.15 11.77 9.03
N LEU A 79 -6.35 11.79 10.35
CA LEU A 79 -6.92 12.94 11.06
C LEU A 79 -6.05 14.19 10.92
N MET A 80 -4.73 14.02 11.04
CA MET A 80 -3.78 15.13 10.86
C MET A 80 -3.76 15.62 9.42
N LEU A 81 -3.79 14.71 8.43
CA LEU A 81 -3.80 15.08 7.01
C LEU A 81 -5.08 15.82 6.62
N ALA A 82 -6.22 15.46 7.18
CA ALA A 82 -7.47 16.20 6.97
C ALA A 82 -7.37 17.68 7.43
N GLU A 83 -6.61 17.95 8.50
CA GLU A 83 -6.32 19.32 8.89
C GLU A 83 -5.28 19.99 7.98
N VAL A 84 -4.24 19.26 7.58
CA VAL A 84 -3.23 19.76 6.62
C VAL A 84 -3.89 20.18 5.31
N ASP A 85 -4.81 19.38 4.79
CA ASP A 85 -5.55 19.68 3.55
C ASP A 85 -6.42 20.92 3.68
N ARG A 86 -6.98 21.18 4.86
CA ARG A 86 -7.75 22.40 5.15
C ARG A 86 -6.89 23.66 5.11
N TYR A 87 -5.65 23.58 5.57
CA TYR A 87 -4.71 24.69 5.61
C TYR A 87 -3.87 24.84 4.35
N ALA A 88 -3.85 23.82 3.50
CA ALA A 88 -3.17 23.75 2.21
C ALA A 88 -1.75 24.34 2.23
N PRO A 89 -0.82 23.73 3.01
CA PRO A 89 0.58 24.18 3.01
C PRO A 89 1.17 24.02 1.60
N PRO A 90 2.25 24.76 1.27
CA PRO A 90 2.93 24.60 0.00
C PRO A 90 3.27 23.14 -0.28
N GLU A 91 3.17 22.74 -1.56
CA GLU A 91 3.57 21.40 -1.98
C GLU A 91 5.10 21.23 -1.82
N PRO A 92 5.55 20.04 -1.37
CA PRO A 92 6.98 19.74 -1.27
C PRO A 92 7.64 19.75 -2.64
N ASP A 93 8.94 20.11 -2.66
CA ASP A 93 9.73 19.98 -3.89
C ASP A 93 9.78 18.50 -4.32
N PRO A 94 9.56 18.19 -5.61
CA PRO A 94 9.69 16.83 -6.13
C PRO A 94 11.02 16.15 -5.78
N ALA A 95 12.13 16.91 -5.71
CA ALA A 95 13.43 16.39 -5.33
C ALA A 95 13.48 15.96 -3.85
N ASP A 96 12.73 16.62 -2.98
CA ASP A 96 12.61 16.22 -1.57
C ASP A 96 11.84 14.92 -1.44
N ILE A 97 10.75 14.79 -2.19
CA ILE A 97 9.97 13.55 -2.24
C ILE A 97 10.83 12.39 -2.76
N ASP A 98 11.59 12.60 -3.85
CA ASP A 98 12.49 11.59 -4.41
C ASP A 98 13.55 11.14 -3.40
N ARG A 99 14.06 12.07 -2.58
CA ARG A 99 15.03 11.78 -1.52
C ARG A 99 14.42 10.90 -0.43
N GLU A 100 13.20 11.18 0.03
CA GLU A 100 12.51 10.35 1.02
C GLU A 100 12.21 8.95 0.47
N VAL A 101 11.74 8.83 -0.77
CA VAL A 101 11.55 7.53 -1.43
C VAL A 101 12.86 6.75 -1.53
N ALA A 102 13.96 7.42 -1.87
CA ALA A 102 15.29 6.80 -1.89
C ALA A 102 15.73 6.34 -0.49
N ALA A 103 15.41 7.09 0.56
CA ALA A 103 15.68 6.71 1.94
C ALA A 103 14.88 5.48 2.39
N VAL A 104 13.60 5.36 1.99
CA VAL A 104 12.81 4.14 2.23
C VAL A 104 13.45 2.95 1.51
N ARG A 105 13.77 3.10 0.22
CA ARG A 105 14.42 2.04 -0.58
C ARG A 105 15.76 1.59 0.02
N ALA A 106 16.55 2.51 0.55
CA ALA A 106 17.87 2.21 1.13
C ALA A 106 17.82 1.33 2.40
N ARG A 107 16.64 1.13 3.00
CA ARG A 107 16.44 0.21 4.13
C ARG A 107 16.48 -1.26 3.69
N PHE A 108 16.33 -1.53 2.40
CA PHE A 108 16.29 -2.87 1.84
C PHE A 108 17.66 -3.30 1.30
N PRO A 109 18.03 -4.57 1.42
CA PRO A 109 19.33 -5.07 0.99
C PRO A 109 19.53 -5.04 -0.53
N SER A 110 18.45 -4.95 -1.31
CA SER A 110 18.48 -4.87 -2.78
C SER A 110 17.21 -4.25 -3.34
N GLN A 111 17.27 -3.78 -4.59
CA GLN A 111 16.10 -3.32 -5.33
C GLN A 111 15.01 -4.39 -5.39
N LYS A 112 15.41 -5.65 -5.66
CA LYS A 112 14.46 -6.76 -5.71
C LYS A 112 13.71 -6.95 -4.38
N ALA A 113 14.39 -6.83 -3.25
CA ALA A 113 13.75 -6.98 -1.94
C ALA A 113 12.71 -5.87 -1.70
N PHE A 114 12.99 -4.65 -2.12
CA PHE A 114 12.03 -3.55 -2.08
C PHE A 114 10.83 -3.82 -3.00
N ASP A 115 11.08 -4.23 -4.25
CA ASP A 115 10.00 -4.51 -5.23
C ASP A 115 9.13 -5.70 -4.78
N ASP A 116 9.71 -6.72 -4.16
CA ASP A 116 8.98 -7.88 -3.60
C ASP A 116 8.00 -7.42 -2.49
N VAL A 117 8.41 -6.49 -1.62
CA VAL A 117 7.54 -5.93 -0.57
C VAL A 117 6.40 -5.12 -1.17
N LEU A 118 6.67 -4.30 -2.19
CA LEU A 118 5.61 -3.56 -2.89
C LEU A 118 4.58 -4.51 -3.50
N ALA A 119 5.05 -5.56 -4.18
CA ALA A 119 4.18 -6.55 -4.81
C ALA A 119 3.31 -7.32 -3.78
N ILE A 120 3.89 -7.71 -2.63
CA ILE A 120 3.16 -8.39 -1.54
C ILE A 120 2.09 -7.47 -0.94
N SER A 121 2.39 -6.18 -0.80
CA SER A 121 1.45 -5.19 -0.26
C SER A 121 0.43 -4.70 -1.30
N GLY A 122 0.56 -5.10 -2.58
CA GLY A 122 -0.34 -4.68 -3.64
C GLY A 122 -0.23 -3.20 -4.02
N ILE A 123 0.92 -2.56 -3.73
CA ILE A 123 1.19 -1.15 -4.05
C ILE A 123 2.37 -1.02 -5.02
N ASP A 124 2.57 0.16 -5.55
CA ASP A 124 3.71 0.50 -6.41
C ASP A 124 4.54 1.65 -5.83
N VAL A 125 5.63 2.01 -6.51
CA VAL A 125 6.50 3.12 -6.11
C VAL A 125 5.77 4.46 -6.14
N THR A 126 4.74 4.62 -6.97
CA THR A 126 3.91 5.84 -7.04
C THR A 126 3.15 6.03 -5.74
N HIS A 127 2.66 4.92 -5.17
CA HIS A 127 1.99 4.93 -3.88
C HIS A 127 2.95 5.32 -2.74
N VAL A 128 4.17 4.75 -2.73
CA VAL A 128 5.21 5.15 -1.76
C VAL A 128 5.54 6.63 -1.90
N ARG A 129 5.65 7.14 -3.14
CA ARG A 129 5.88 8.55 -3.42
C ARG A 129 4.78 9.45 -2.84
N GLU A 130 3.52 9.03 -2.96
CA GLU A 130 2.39 9.76 -2.40
C GLU A 130 2.42 9.76 -0.85
N ILE A 131 2.76 8.63 -0.22
CA ILE A 131 2.93 8.55 1.23
C ILE A 131 3.99 9.55 1.68
N GLU A 132 5.15 9.59 1.01
CA GLU A 132 6.23 10.50 1.40
C GLU A 132 5.91 11.98 1.10
N ARG A 133 5.20 12.27 0.02
CA ARG A 133 4.67 13.63 -0.24
C ARG A 133 3.79 14.10 0.92
N GLN A 134 2.87 13.27 1.37
CA GLN A 134 1.99 13.57 2.50
C GLN A 134 2.76 13.69 3.82
N ASN A 135 3.77 12.86 4.04
CA ASN A 135 4.63 12.93 5.23
C ASN A 135 5.39 14.26 5.29
N LEU A 136 5.91 14.74 4.16
CA LEU A 136 6.59 16.04 4.08
C LEU A 136 5.62 17.19 4.34
N ARG A 137 4.41 17.18 3.76
CA ARG A 137 3.36 18.18 4.02
C ARG A 137 2.97 18.21 5.49
N LEU A 138 2.75 17.04 6.08
CA LEU A 138 2.42 16.92 7.50
C LEU A 138 3.55 17.45 8.38
N ARG A 139 4.80 17.10 8.10
CA ARG A 139 5.98 17.57 8.84
C ARG A 139 6.06 19.10 8.78
N ALA A 140 5.98 19.69 7.60
CA ALA A 140 6.01 21.13 7.42
C ALA A 140 4.90 21.85 8.20
N TYR A 141 3.69 21.31 8.19
CA TYR A 141 2.56 21.83 8.95
C TYR A 141 2.80 21.76 10.46
N LEU A 142 3.29 20.61 10.97
CA LEU A 142 3.60 20.44 12.39
C LEU A 142 4.72 21.35 12.85
N ASP A 143 5.75 21.57 12.04
CA ASP A 143 6.86 22.46 12.33
C ASP A 143 6.42 23.93 12.44
N GLN A 144 5.53 24.34 11.55
CA GLN A 144 4.95 25.67 11.58
C GLN A 144 3.98 25.87 12.76
N ARG A 145 3.18 24.86 13.08
CA ARG A 145 2.12 24.96 14.10
C ARG A 145 2.66 24.83 15.52
N PHE A 146 3.62 23.95 15.74
CA PHE A 146 4.15 23.61 17.05
C PHE A 146 5.63 24.02 17.18
N THR A 147 5.85 25.31 17.04
CA THR A 147 7.20 25.89 17.24
C THR A 147 7.53 25.90 18.73
N VAL A 148 8.56 25.15 19.11
CA VAL A 148 9.15 25.12 20.44
C VAL A 148 10.67 25.25 20.30
N PRO A 149 11.41 25.66 21.37
CA PRO A 149 12.87 25.63 21.34
C PRO A 149 13.38 24.22 21.00
N ASP A 150 14.48 24.11 20.24
CA ASP A 150 15.05 22.85 19.74
C ASP A 150 15.39 21.84 20.84
N ASN A 151 15.60 22.28 22.06
CA ASN A 151 15.90 21.44 23.22
C ASN A 151 14.65 20.93 23.95
N ASP A 152 13.43 21.21 23.47
CA ASP A 152 12.18 20.84 24.14
C ASP A 152 11.30 19.92 23.28
N ALA A 153 11.92 18.89 22.72
CA ALA A 153 11.24 17.89 21.86
C ALA A 153 10.08 17.19 22.59
N GLN A 154 10.22 16.96 23.90
CA GLN A 154 9.17 16.33 24.72
C GLN A 154 7.92 17.22 24.81
N ARG A 155 8.10 18.52 25.01
CA ARG A 155 6.98 19.47 25.00
C ARG A 155 6.29 19.53 23.65
N ARG A 156 7.09 19.54 22.55
CA ARG A 156 6.53 19.50 21.21
C ARG A 156 5.67 18.24 21.00
N GLN A 157 6.19 17.09 21.41
CA GLN A 157 5.44 15.83 21.32
C GLN A 157 4.13 15.88 22.11
N SER A 158 4.16 16.37 23.35
CA SER A 158 2.95 16.53 24.17
C SER A 158 1.90 17.44 23.51
N LEU A 159 2.31 18.56 22.89
CA LEU A 159 1.41 19.45 22.18
C LEU A 159 0.77 18.78 20.95
N VAL A 160 1.54 17.98 20.21
CA VAL A 160 1.03 17.19 19.09
C VAL A 160 0.04 16.14 19.58
N ASP A 161 0.35 15.40 20.65
CA ASP A 161 -0.50 14.36 21.21
C ASP A 161 -1.84 14.93 21.70
N ASP A 162 -1.82 16.06 22.40
CA ASP A 162 -3.03 16.75 22.86
C ASP A 162 -3.89 17.24 21.69
N TRP A 163 -3.24 17.73 20.64
CA TRP A 163 -3.93 18.14 19.42
C TRP A 163 -4.58 16.96 18.70
N VAL A 164 -3.87 15.84 18.52
CA VAL A 164 -4.39 14.61 17.91
C VAL A 164 -5.55 14.05 18.72
N ALA A 165 -5.44 14.02 20.06
CA ALA A 165 -6.55 13.65 20.94
C ALA A 165 -7.76 14.56 20.73
N GLY A 166 -7.55 15.84 20.49
CA GLY A 166 -8.59 16.81 20.12
C GLY A 166 -9.23 16.48 18.76
N LEU A 167 -8.44 16.10 17.75
CA LEU A 167 -8.95 15.67 16.45
C LEU A 167 -9.82 14.42 16.56
N ARG A 168 -9.37 13.40 17.29
CA ARG A 168 -10.13 12.16 17.53
C ARG A 168 -11.52 12.42 18.14
N ARG A 169 -11.64 13.40 19.04
CA ARG A 169 -12.92 13.74 19.66
C ARG A 169 -13.91 14.43 18.70
N ARG A 170 -13.43 15.09 17.66
CA ARG A 170 -14.25 15.91 16.76
C ARG A 170 -14.56 15.25 15.43
N ALA A 171 -13.68 14.38 14.97
CA ALA A 171 -13.80 13.75 13.67
C ALA A 171 -14.56 12.41 13.74
N PRO A 172 -15.37 12.10 12.73
CA PRO A 172 -15.99 10.78 12.63
C PRO A 172 -14.90 9.74 12.30
N VAL A 173 -14.70 8.80 13.20
CA VAL A 173 -13.84 7.64 13.03
C VAL A 173 -14.67 6.38 13.18
N LEU A 174 -14.76 5.58 12.14
CA LEU A 174 -15.38 4.27 12.17
C LEU A 174 -14.26 3.21 12.13
N ASN A 175 -13.99 2.56 13.24
CA ASN A 175 -13.05 1.45 13.32
C ASN A 175 -13.79 0.13 13.13
N LEU A 176 -13.45 -0.61 12.07
CA LEU A 176 -14.04 -1.90 11.69
C LEU A 176 -13.11 -3.07 12.04
N TYR A 177 -11.89 -2.78 12.48
CA TYR A 177 -10.90 -3.80 12.82
C TYR A 177 -11.30 -4.50 14.11
N LYS A 178 -11.21 -5.83 14.09
CA LYS A 178 -11.32 -6.71 15.25
C LYS A 178 -10.08 -7.59 15.26
N PRO A 179 -9.26 -7.60 16.33
CA PRO A 179 -8.09 -8.46 16.46
C PRO A 179 -8.43 -9.94 16.47
#